data_0d8926a830422cbe7b06af2b518a1af1
#
_entry.id   0d8926a830422cbe7b06af2b518a1af1
#
_cell.length_a   1.000
_cell.length_b   1.000
_cell.length_c   1.000
_cell.angle_alpha   90.00
_cell.angle_beta   90.00
_cell.angle_gamma   90.00
#
_symmetry.space_group_name_H-M   'P 1'
#
loop_
_entity.id
_entity.type
_entity.pdbx_description
1 polymer ?
#
loop_
_entity_poly.entity_id
_entity_poly.type
_entity_poly.pdbx_seq_one_letter_code
_entity_poly.pdbx_strand_id
1 'polypeptide(L)'
;MNESIAQNSDELENIFTSAFLQYEEQNVIELLDSIFDKNSAEMIETCLNIAKSAAEKCKVKIKFNNTLKHYKKDFAIRKRLEICTGKISIKNIPKDYTELFNNYKCGNYIVDDTGVYKVIETKEGDINTVLICSHPILITARYININENTETVVIAYTIGDKWNFINVERERIASNTKIVNLANFSIDITSDTAKDIIKYLQYILQVNSSNIPIYKAVNRLGWVNNEFVPYSDKIKCDSELNFKDIIKQLKSKGNFEVWQKHCLLLRENIYLRLVMAASFSAPLIERIGGLFTFGAEQERGKQ
;
A
#
# COMPACT_ATOMS: atom_id res chain seq x y z
N MET A 1 28.16 -23.24 35.24
CA MET A 1 27.57 -22.17 34.47
C MET A 1 27.73 -20.79 35.13
N ASN A 2 27.77 -20.69 36.44
CA ASN A 2 27.94 -19.42 37.16
C ASN A 2 29.40 -18.93 37.26
N GLU A 3 30.40 -19.81 37.20
CA GLU A 3 31.84 -19.42 37.26
C GLU A 3 32.38 -18.78 35.98
N SER A 4 31.83 -19.15 34.80
CA SER A 4 32.24 -18.58 33.51
C SER A 4 31.66 -17.15 33.31
N ILE A 5 30.54 -16.83 33.99
CA ILE A 5 29.88 -15.51 33.91
C ILE A 5 30.62 -14.53 34.88
N ALA A 6 31.07 -14.99 36.04
CA ALA A 6 31.81 -14.17 36.98
C ALA A 6 33.21 -13.78 36.44
N GLN A 7 33.95 -14.71 35.85
CA GLN A 7 35.25 -14.41 35.19
C GLN A 7 35.10 -13.42 34.02
N ASN A 8 33.99 -13.50 33.25
CA ASN A 8 33.69 -12.55 32.19
C ASN A 8 33.31 -11.16 32.69
N SER A 9 32.75 -11.02 33.90
CA SER A 9 32.34 -9.73 34.46
C SER A 9 33.53 -8.86 34.91
N ASP A 10 34.54 -9.47 35.50
CA ASP A 10 35.75 -8.77 35.95
C ASP A 10 36.63 -8.33 34.76
N GLU A 11 36.70 -9.13 33.74
CA GLU A 11 37.38 -8.76 32.48
C GLU A 11 36.66 -7.60 31.77
N LEU A 12 35.35 -7.63 31.70
CA LEU A 12 34.55 -6.54 31.13
C LEU A 12 34.68 -5.25 31.95
N GLU A 13 34.67 -5.32 33.26
CA GLU A 13 34.86 -4.17 34.12
C GLU A 13 36.25 -3.56 33.94
N ASN A 14 37.31 -4.35 33.76
CA ASN A 14 38.65 -3.89 33.48
C ASN A 14 38.76 -3.19 32.11
N ILE A 15 38.08 -3.73 31.07
CA ILE A 15 38.02 -3.11 29.74
C ILE A 15 37.32 -1.75 29.81
N PHE A 16 36.19 -1.64 30.50
CA PHE A 16 35.50 -0.38 30.69
C PHE A 16 36.31 0.60 31.51
N THR A 17 36.96 0.16 32.59
CA THR A 17 37.77 1.00 33.42
C THR A 17 38.97 1.59 32.64
N SER A 18 39.62 0.78 31.81
CA SER A 18 40.73 1.26 30.96
C SER A 18 40.27 2.29 29.92
N ALA A 19 39.10 2.08 29.31
CA ALA A 19 38.53 3.04 28.37
C ALA A 19 38.06 4.34 29.03
N PHE A 20 37.62 4.29 30.30
CA PHE A 20 37.16 5.44 31.04
C PHE A 20 38.26 6.25 31.72
N LEU A 21 39.46 5.67 31.95
CA LEU A 21 40.62 6.40 32.45
C LEU A 21 41.13 7.46 31.44
N GLN A 22 41.05 7.15 30.15
CA GLN A 22 41.29 8.11 29.06
C GLN A 22 40.00 8.22 28.27
N TYR A 23 39.00 8.96 28.80
CA TYR A 23 37.68 9.05 28.21
C TYR A 23 37.72 9.73 26.84
N GLU A 24 37.78 8.93 25.79
CA GLU A 24 37.54 9.33 24.41
C GLU A 24 36.17 8.79 23.96
N GLU A 25 35.31 9.69 23.49
CA GLU A 25 33.95 9.37 23.15
C GLU A 25 33.87 8.27 22.06
N GLN A 26 34.79 8.30 21.09
CA GLN A 26 34.87 7.33 20.01
C GLN A 26 35.15 5.92 20.52
N ASN A 27 36.08 5.75 21.44
CA ASN A 27 36.42 4.45 22.03
C ASN A 27 35.25 3.87 22.82
N VAL A 28 34.47 4.74 23.50
CA VAL A 28 33.29 4.33 24.23
C VAL A 28 32.18 3.88 23.27
N ILE A 29 32.01 4.57 22.12
CA ILE A 29 31.05 4.19 21.08
C ILE A 29 31.40 2.82 20.49
N GLU A 30 32.67 2.55 20.16
CA GLU A 30 33.11 1.24 19.64
C GLU A 30 32.86 0.09 20.61
N LEU A 31 33.05 0.33 21.92
CA LEU A 31 32.68 -0.63 22.96
C LEU A 31 31.17 -0.86 23.01
N LEU A 32 30.37 0.20 22.93
CA LEU A 32 28.91 0.07 22.88
C LEU A 32 28.46 -0.69 21.64
N ASP A 33 29.04 -0.43 20.45
CA ASP A 33 28.74 -1.18 19.23
C ASP A 33 29.00 -2.69 19.43
N SER A 34 30.12 -3.07 20.07
CA SER A 34 30.43 -4.47 20.34
C SER A 34 29.44 -5.14 21.30
N ILE A 35 28.84 -4.39 22.20
CA ILE A 35 27.85 -4.88 23.16
C ILE A 35 26.49 -5.06 22.49
N PHE A 36 26.04 -4.05 21.74
CA PHE A 36 24.72 -4.02 21.15
C PHE A 36 24.57 -4.92 19.93
N ASP A 37 25.63 -5.11 19.14
CA ASP A 37 25.57 -5.91 17.91
C ASP A 37 25.63 -7.43 18.15
N LYS A 38 26.26 -7.87 19.26
CA LYS A 38 26.60 -9.30 19.46
C LYS A 38 25.80 -10.00 20.57
N ASN A 39 25.03 -9.26 21.38
CA ASN A 39 24.45 -9.80 22.60
C ASN A 39 22.91 -9.82 22.60
N SER A 40 22.33 -10.71 23.40
CA SER A 40 20.90 -10.71 23.71
C SER A 40 20.53 -9.52 24.61
N ALA A 41 19.25 -9.16 24.66
CA ALA A 41 18.76 -8.02 25.47
C ALA A 41 19.17 -8.12 26.94
N GLU A 42 19.08 -9.32 27.54
CA GLU A 42 19.48 -9.57 28.94
C GLU A 42 20.98 -9.36 29.16
N MET A 43 21.79 -9.79 28.17
CA MET A 43 23.24 -9.63 28.23
C MET A 43 23.64 -8.16 28.06
N ILE A 44 22.96 -7.43 27.18
CA ILE A 44 23.17 -5.98 26.99
C ILE A 44 22.92 -5.24 28.29
N GLU A 45 21.81 -5.54 29.01
CA GLU A 45 21.51 -4.91 30.28
C GLU A 45 22.56 -5.19 31.34
N THR A 46 23.03 -6.42 31.41
CA THR A 46 24.12 -6.81 32.33
C THR A 46 25.41 -6.06 32.03
N CYS A 47 25.83 -6.01 30.77
CA CYS A 47 27.02 -5.26 30.34
C CYS A 47 26.89 -3.75 30.62
N LEU A 48 25.72 -3.17 30.39
CA LEU A 48 25.47 -1.75 30.69
C LEU A 48 25.51 -1.43 32.18
N ASN A 49 25.10 -2.35 33.04
CA ASN A 49 25.18 -2.18 34.49
C ASN A 49 26.64 -2.22 34.98
N ILE A 50 27.46 -3.12 34.42
CA ILE A 50 28.91 -3.17 34.66
C ILE A 50 29.57 -1.86 34.17
N ALA A 51 29.25 -1.40 32.96
CA ALA A 51 29.78 -0.16 32.42
C ALA A 51 29.42 1.07 33.27
N LYS A 52 28.19 1.16 33.78
CA LYS A 52 27.76 2.25 34.69
C LYS A 52 28.52 2.22 36.00
N SER A 53 28.78 1.02 36.56
CA SER A 53 29.59 0.86 37.80
C SER A 53 31.04 1.34 37.55
N ALA A 54 31.67 0.92 36.46
CA ALA A 54 32.99 1.34 36.09
C ALA A 54 33.06 2.86 35.84
N ALA A 55 32.07 3.46 35.18
CA ALA A 55 31.98 4.90 34.96
C ALA A 55 31.87 5.72 36.26
N GLU A 56 31.22 5.15 37.26
CA GLU A 56 31.11 5.76 38.62
C GLU A 56 32.44 5.73 39.33
N LYS A 57 33.16 4.59 39.32
CA LYS A 57 34.51 4.46 39.87
C LYS A 57 35.51 5.43 39.23
N CYS A 58 35.41 5.64 37.91
CA CYS A 58 36.26 6.55 37.17
C CYS A 58 35.79 8.03 37.19
N LYS A 59 34.71 8.37 37.93
CA LYS A 59 34.09 9.71 38.01
C LYS A 59 33.66 10.31 36.67
N VAL A 60 33.33 9.49 35.68
CA VAL A 60 32.88 9.91 34.34
C VAL A 60 31.41 9.57 34.08
N LYS A 61 30.66 9.20 35.09
CA LYS A 61 29.24 8.74 35.05
C LYS A 61 28.33 9.66 34.21
N ILE A 62 28.46 10.99 34.40
CA ILE A 62 27.63 11.97 33.69
C ILE A 62 27.96 11.96 32.18
N LYS A 63 29.24 11.94 31.82
CA LYS A 63 29.70 11.90 30.43
C LYS A 63 29.22 10.60 29.76
N PHE A 64 29.43 9.45 30.41
CA PHE A 64 29.02 8.16 29.92
C PHE A 64 27.51 8.07 29.69
N ASN A 65 26.68 8.54 30.66
CA ASN A 65 25.24 8.52 30.50
C ASN A 65 24.76 9.39 29.31
N ASN A 66 25.40 10.51 29.05
CA ASN A 66 25.09 11.35 27.89
C ASN A 66 25.47 10.64 26.58
N THR A 67 26.69 10.09 26.50
CA THR A 67 27.13 9.31 25.33
C THR A 67 26.23 8.09 25.11
N LEU A 68 25.88 7.35 26.15
CA LEU A 68 24.97 6.21 26.07
C LEU A 68 23.57 6.61 25.55
N LYS A 69 23.06 7.76 26.01
CA LYS A 69 21.76 8.26 25.54
C LYS A 69 21.78 8.61 24.04
N HIS A 70 22.85 9.28 23.58
CA HIS A 70 23.02 9.58 22.17
C HIS A 70 23.23 8.30 21.34
N TYR A 71 24.08 7.41 21.83
CA TYR A 71 24.34 6.12 21.20
C TYR A 71 23.07 5.28 21.01
N LYS A 72 22.27 5.12 22.06
CA LYS A 72 21.00 4.37 21.99
C LYS A 72 20.07 4.94 20.92
N LYS A 73 20.01 6.28 20.81
CA LYS A 73 19.20 6.93 19.79
C LYS A 73 19.71 6.65 18.37
N ASP A 74 21.02 6.76 18.16
CA ASP A 74 21.62 6.51 16.85
C ASP A 74 21.58 5.04 16.46
N PHE A 75 21.74 4.13 17.43
CA PHE A 75 21.61 2.69 17.24
C PHE A 75 20.17 2.30 16.86
N ALA A 76 19.17 2.88 17.51
CA ALA A 76 17.78 2.68 17.15
C ALA A 76 17.48 3.17 15.72
N ILE A 77 18.05 4.32 15.34
CA ILE A 77 17.92 4.84 13.95
C ILE A 77 18.57 3.87 12.96
N ARG A 78 19.80 3.38 13.24
CA ARG A 78 20.50 2.40 12.38
C ARG A 78 19.71 1.11 12.23
N LYS A 79 19.28 0.49 13.34
CA LYS A 79 18.44 -0.73 13.30
C LYS A 79 17.12 -0.51 12.56
N ARG A 80 16.49 0.64 12.77
CA ARG A 80 15.27 0.99 12.04
C ARG A 80 15.51 1.08 10.54
N LEU A 81 16.63 1.66 10.10
CA LEU A 81 17.00 1.71 8.68
C LEU A 81 17.31 0.32 8.11
N GLU A 82 17.90 -0.58 8.89
CA GLU A 82 18.15 -1.97 8.51
C GLU A 82 16.84 -2.77 8.36
N ILE A 83 15.93 -2.65 9.31
CA ILE A 83 14.62 -3.34 9.31
C ILE A 83 13.69 -2.72 8.27
N CYS A 84 13.65 -1.39 8.22
CA CYS A 84 12.88 -0.65 7.23
C CYS A 84 13.70 -0.48 5.96
N THR A 85 13.86 -1.55 5.18
CA THR A 85 14.50 -1.46 3.86
C THR A 85 13.79 -0.49 2.93
N GLY A 86 12.59 -0.02 3.33
CA GLY A 86 11.72 0.84 2.55
C GLY A 86 11.16 0.18 1.29
N LYS A 87 11.47 -1.11 1.09
CA LYS A 87 11.05 -1.90 -0.07
C LYS A 87 9.94 -2.87 0.32
N ILE A 88 9.12 -3.19 -0.66
CA ILE A 88 8.10 -4.23 -0.54
C ILE A 88 8.78 -5.60 -0.66
N SER A 89 8.45 -6.52 0.24
CA SER A 89 8.94 -7.90 0.23
C SER A 89 7.81 -8.88 -0.06
N ILE A 90 7.17 -8.74 -1.22
CA ILE A 90 6.06 -9.58 -1.67
C ILE A 90 6.53 -10.48 -2.81
N LYS A 91 6.21 -11.79 -2.76
CA LYS A 91 6.69 -12.78 -3.72
C LYS A 91 5.91 -12.81 -5.03
N ASN A 92 4.58 -12.72 -4.97
CA ASN A 92 3.70 -12.93 -6.12
C ASN A 92 3.10 -11.62 -6.63
N ILE A 93 3.95 -10.71 -7.11
CA ILE A 93 3.49 -9.44 -7.68
C ILE A 93 2.99 -9.67 -9.10
N PRO A 94 1.80 -9.16 -9.48
CA PRO A 94 1.34 -9.20 -10.87
C PRO A 94 2.33 -8.48 -11.80
N LYS A 95 2.59 -9.05 -12.98
CA LYS A 95 3.58 -8.55 -13.94
C LYS A 95 3.40 -7.08 -14.28
N ASP A 96 2.16 -6.62 -14.40
CA ASP A 96 1.81 -5.23 -14.76
C ASP A 96 2.20 -4.22 -13.66
N TYR A 97 2.44 -4.66 -12.42
CA TYR A 97 2.77 -3.81 -11.28
C TYR A 97 4.18 -4.03 -10.74
N THR A 98 4.97 -4.93 -11.35
CA THR A 98 6.32 -5.27 -10.87
C THR A 98 7.23 -4.04 -10.84
N GLU A 99 7.21 -3.22 -11.89
CA GLU A 99 8.04 -2.01 -11.96
C GLU A 99 7.62 -0.98 -10.91
N LEU A 100 6.31 -0.77 -10.73
CA LEU A 100 5.77 0.13 -9.70
C LEU A 100 6.22 -0.30 -8.31
N PHE A 101 6.06 -1.57 -7.97
CA PHE A 101 6.34 -2.08 -6.62
C PHE A 101 7.83 -2.18 -6.31
N ASN A 102 8.68 -2.45 -7.30
CA ASN A 102 10.14 -2.41 -7.12
C ASN A 102 10.66 -1.03 -6.72
N ASN A 103 9.98 0.04 -7.17
CA ASN A 103 10.34 1.42 -6.87
C ASN A 103 9.52 2.02 -5.72
N TYR A 104 8.69 1.21 -5.07
CA TYR A 104 7.78 1.68 -4.02
C TYR A 104 8.51 1.92 -2.70
N LYS A 105 8.21 3.02 -2.04
CA LYS A 105 8.80 3.40 -0.75
C LYS A 105 7.77 3.29 0.35
N CYS A 106 8.06 2.50 1.37
CA CYS A 106 7.17 2.29 2.51
C CYS A 106 7.61 3.00 3.80
N GLY A 107 8.84 3.54 3.85
CA GLY A 107 9.35 4.31 5.00
C GLY A 107 9.38 3.50 6.29
N ASN A 108 8.61 3.92 7.29
CA ASN A 108 8.52 3.27 8.59
C ASN A 108 7.55 2.07 8.62
N TYR A 109 7.14 1.60 7.46
CA TYR A 109 6.27 0.44 7.34
C TYR A 109 6.99 -0.67 6.60
N ILE A 110 6.70 -1.91 6.99
CA ILE A 110 7.13 -3.13 6.32
C ILE A 110 5.89 -3.70 5.66
N VAL A 111 6.01 -4.04 4.37
CA VAL A 111 4.94 -4.66 3.60
C VAL A 111 5.47 -5.94 2.99
N ASP A 112 4.92 -7.05 3.42
CA ASP A 112 5.27 -8.38 2.95
C ASP A 112 4.03 -9.25 2.68
N ASP A 113 4.21 -10.52 2.36
CA ASP A 113 3.12 -11.47 2.08
C ASP A 113 2.17 -11.65 3.27
N THR A 114 2.62 -11.37 4.50
CA THR A 114 1.85 -11.57 5.74
C THR A 114 1.09 -10.33 6.16
N GLY A 115 1.37 -9.17 5.57
CA GLY A 115 0.61 -7.97 5.84
C GLY A 115 1.40 -6.66 5.83
N VAL A 116 0.84 -5.68 6.52
CA VAL A 116 1.44 -4.36 6.72
C VAL A 116 1.76 -4.19 8.19
N TYR A 117 3.02 -3.90 8.48
CA TYR A 117 3.53 -3.68 9.84
C TYR A 117 4.03 -2.25 9.98
N LYS A 118 3.70 -1.66 11.10
CA LYS A 118 4.24 -0.35 11.52
C LYS A 118 5.42 -0.57 12.44
N VAL A 119 6.53 0.08 12.14
CA VAL A 119 7.72 0.06 12.98
C VAL A 119 7.60 1.17 14.03
N ILE A 120 7.69 0.78 15.29
CA ILE A 120 7.59 1.67 16.45
C ILE A 120 8.90 1.59 17.25
N GLU A 121 9.46 2.73 17.57
CA GLU A 121 10.57 2.85 18.49
C GLU A 121 10.04 3.05 19.92
N THR A 122 10.47 2.20 20.85
CA THR A 122 10.13 2.33 22.25
C THR A 122 10.96 3.45 22.90
N LYS A 123 10.55 3.91 24.09
CA LYS A 123 11.30 4.92 24.85
C LYS A 123 12.70 4.44 25.27
N GLU A 124 12.90 3.14 25.28
CA GLU A 124 14.15 2.48 25.65
C GLU A 124 15.10 2.27 24.47
N GLY A 125 14.64 2.62 23.25
CA GLY A 125 15.42 2.47 22.01
C GLY A 125 15.23 1.13 21.32
N ASP A 126 14.34 0.26 21.82
CA ASP A 126 14.01 -0.99 21.16
C ASP A 126 13.05 -0.76 19.97
N ILE A 127 13.18 -1.58 18.96
CA ILE A 127 12.34 -1.52 17.77
C ILE A 127 11.32 -2.66 17.80
N ASN A 128 10.06 -2.29 17.85
CA ASN A 128 8.94 -3.22 17.78
C ASN A 128 8.17 -3.03 16.47
N THR A 129 7.63 -4.12 15.96
CA THR A 129 6.73 -4.11 14.80
C THR A 129 5.32 -4.42 15.26
N VAL A 130 4.36 -3.61 14.82
CA VAL A 130 2.94 -3.80 15.10
C VAL A 130 2.22 -4.08 13.78
N LEU A 131 1.54 -5.21 13.71
CA LEU A 131 0.68 -5.54 12.57
C LEU A 131 -0.51 -4.58 12.54
N ILE A 132 -0.71 -3.89 11.42
CA ILE A 132 -1.85 -2.98 11.22
C ILE A 132 -2.86 -3.52 10.21
N CYS A 133 -2.45 -4.44 9.35
CA CYS A 133 -3.33 -5.15 8.43
C CYS A 133 -2.73 -6.52 8.11
N SER A 134 -3.53 -7.58 8.15
CA SER A 134 -3.10 -8.97 7.86
C SER A 134 -2.98 -9.27 6.35
N HIS A 135 -3.13 -8.26 5.51
CA HIS A 135 -2.94 -8.36 4.06
C HIS A 135 -2.03 -7.23 3.58
N PRO A 136 -1.18 -7.46 2.57
CA PRO A 136 -0.50 -6.36 1.89
C PRO A 136 -1.54 -5.47 1.20
N ILE A 137 -1.48 -4.19 1.49
CA ILE A 137 -2.33 -3.15 0.88
C ILE A 137 -1.42 -2.13 0.22
N LEU A 138 -1.61 -1.89 -1.08
CA LEU A 138 -0.80 -0.96 -1.85
C LEU A 138 -1.69 -0.09 -2.75
N ILE A 139 -1.25 1.12 -3.04
CA ILE A 139 -1.94 2.00 -3.99
C ILE A 139 -1.25 1.88 -5.35
N THR A 140 -2.00 1.48 -6.37
CA THR A 140 -1.46 1.20 -7.72
C THR A 140 -1.74 2.30 -8.73
N ALA A 141 -2.78 3.09 -8.52
CA ALA A 141 -3.13 4.19 -9.41
C ALA A 141 -3.99 5.25 -8.71
N ARG A 142 -4.04 6.42 -9.30
CA ARG A 142 -4.91 7.52 -8.90
C ARG A 142 -5.77 7.91 -10.09
N TYR A 143 -7.06 8.00 -9.89
CA TYR A 143 -8.04 8.42 -10.90
C TYR A 143 -8.58 9.80 -10.54
N ILE A 144 -8.45 10.74 -11.45
CA ILE A 144 -9.03 12.09 -11.30
C ILE A 144 -10.26 12.17 -12.21
N ASN A 145 -11.43 12.27 -11.60
CA ASN A 145 -12.67 12.46 -12.33
C ASN A 145 -12.69 13.84 -12.99
N ILE A 146 -12.76 13.86 -14.33
CA ILE A 146 -12.71 15.11 -15.10
C ILE A 146 -13.98 15.94 -15.03
N ASN A 147 -15.10 15.34 -14.63
CA ASN A 147 -16.40 16.04 -14.52
C ASN A 147 -16.59 16.65 -13.12
N GLU A 148 -16.17 15.91 -12.07
CA GLU A 148 -16.44 16.24 -10.67
C GLU A 148 -15.20 16.78 -9.95
N ASN A 149 -14.00 16.66 -10.55
CA ASN A 149 -12.71 16.94 -9.92
C ASN A 149 -12.48 16.17 -8.61
N THR A 150 -13.13 15.02 -8.46
CA THR A 150 -12.92 14.10 -7.34
C THR A 150 -11.78 13.15 -7.62
N GLU A 151 -11.13 12.65 -6.56
CA GLU A 151 -10.04 11.69 -6.64
C GLU A 151 -10.48 10.33 -6.10
N THR A 152 -10.23 9.29 -6.88
CA THR A 152 -10.36 7.89 -6.52
C THR A 152 -9.00 7.21 -6.58
N VAL A 153 -8.64 6.44 -5.57
CA VAL A 153 -7.40 5.64 -5.53
C VAL A 153 -7.71 4.17 -5.80
N VAL A 154 -6.83 3.53 -6.55
CA VAL A 154 -6.92 2.09 -6.78
C VAL A 154 -6.06 1.38 -5.75
N ILE A 155 -6.70 0.63 -4.87
CA ILE A 155 -6.05 -0.16 -3.84
C ILE A 155 -5.92 -1.60 -4.34
N ALA A 156 -4.68 -2.10 -4.36
CA ALA A 156 -4.37 -3.50 -4.55
C ALA A 156 -4.18 -4.17 -3.19
N TYR A 157 -4.75 -5.34 -3.01
CA TYR A 157 -4.64 -6.14 -1.81
C TYR A 157 -4.74 -7.63 -2.14
N THR A 158 -4.33 -8.50 -1.23
CA THR A 158 -4.41 -9.94 -1.44
C THR A 158 -5.50 -10.59 -0.60
N ILE A 159 -6.15 -11.60 -1.15
CA ILE A 159 -6.97 -12.56 -0.40
C ILE A 159 -6.37 -13.93 -0.69
N GLY A 160 -5.70 -14.52 0.29
CA GLY A 160 -4.82 -15.66 0.05
C GLY A 160 -3.74 -15.29 -0.98
N ASP A 161 -3.57 -16.09 -2.03
CA ASP A 161 -2.57 -15.85 -3.08
C ASP A 161 -3.07 -15.00 -4.25
N LYS A 162 -4.29 -14.46 -4.17
CA LYS A 162 -4.91 -13.72 -5.29
C LYS A 162 -4.92 -12.22 -5.02
N TRP A 163 -4.41 -11.47 -5.98
CA TRP A 163 -4.52 -10.02 -5.99
C TRP A 163 -5.92 -9.55 -6.41
N ASN A 164 -6.44 -8.63 -5.65
CA ASN A 164 -7.70 -7.94 -5.89
C ASN A 164 -7.46 -6.44 -5.97
N PHE A 165 -8.29 -5.74 -6.73
CA PHE A 165 -8.18 -4.31 -6.95
C PHE A 165 -9.53 -3.66 -6.72
N ILE A 166 -9.57 -2.62 -5.92
CA ILE A 166 -10.77 -1.84 -5.67
C ILE A 166 -10.52 -0.36 -5.91
N ASN A 167 -11.54 0.31 -6.42
CA ASN A 167 -11.55 1.76 -6.52
C ASN A 167 -12.15 2.32 -5.23
N VAL A 168 -11.42 3.21 -4.58
CA VAL A 168 -11.84 3.80 -3.30
C VAL A 168 -11.73 5.31 -3.39
N GLU A 169 -12.82 6.01 -3.09
CA GLU A 169 -12.83 7.48 -3.02
C GLU A 169 -11.80 7.97 -2.01
N ARG A 170 -11.11 9.05 -2.35
CA ARG A 170 -10.09 9.65 -1.50
C ARG A 170 -10.61 10.00 -0.10
N GLU A 171 -11.86 10.41 0.00
CA GLU A 171 -12.52 10.71 1.26
C GLU A 171 -12.60 9.49 2.19
N ARG A 172 -12.86 8.29 1.65
CA ARG A 172 -12.96 7.06 2.46
C ARG A 172 -11.65 6.72 3.14
N ILE A 173 -10.52 6.88 2.45
CA ILE A 173 -9.19 6.62 3.03
C ILE A 173 -8.68 7.76 3.91
N ALA A 174 -9.43 8.85 4.06
CA ALA A 174 -9.11 9.95 4.95
C ALA A 174 -9.95 9.96 6.23
N SER A 175 -11.01 9.15 6.30
CA SER A 175 -11.96 9.12 7.42
C SER A 175 -11.88 7.80 8.20
N ASN A 176 -11.67 7.88 9.52
CA ASN A 176 -11.60 6.71 10.42
C ASN A 176 -12.88 5.85 10.39
N THR A 177 -14.04 6.48 10.22
CA THR A 177 -15.33 5.77 10.18
C THR A 177 -15.60 5.15 8.82
N LYS A 178 -15.18 5.83 7.73
CA LYS A 178 -15.46 5.35 6.37
C LYS A 178 -14.49 4.27 5.92
N ILE A 179 -13.23 4.29 6.39
CA ILE A 179 -12.22 3.31 5.99
C ILE A 179 -12.57 1.89 6.44
N VAL A 180 -13.27 1.75 7.58
CA VAL A 180 -13.72 0.45 8.10
C VAL A 180 -14.65 -0.28 7.12
N ASN A 181 -15.35 0.46 6.24
CA ASN A 181 -16.19 -0.14 5.21
C ASN A 181 -15.40 -0.97 4.18
N LEU A 182 -14.07 -0.81 4.12
CA LEU A 182 -13.22 -1.67 3.27
C LEU A 182 -13.19 -3.12 3.76
N ALA A 183 -13.62 -3.38 5.00
CA ALA A 183 -13.83 -4.74 5.51
C ALA A 183 -14.86 -5.53 4.67
N ASN A 184 -15.81 -4.84 4.01
CA ASN A 184 -16.77 -5.48 3.09
C ASN A 184 -16.07 -6.14 1.88
N PHE A 185 -14.85 -5.73 1.57
CA PHE A 185 -14.02 -6.30 0.52
C PHE A 185 -13.01 -7.33 1.05
N SER A 186 -13.21 -7.83 2.28
CA SER A 186 -12.30 -8.75 2.97
C SER A 186 -10.91 -8.17 3.24
N ILE A 187 -10.80 -6.85 3.38
CA ILE A 187 -9.60 -6.20 3.87
C ILE A 187 -9.69 -6.14 5.39
N ASP A 188 -8.68 -6.63 6.09
CA ASP A 188 -8.66 -6.69 7.56
C ASP A 188 -8.44 -5.29 8.15
N ILE A 189 -9.54 -4.56 8.33
CA ILE A 189 -9.57 -3.23 8.93
C ILE A 189 -10.60 -3.21 10.05
N THR A 190 -10.17 -2.85 11.24
CA THR A 190 -11.01 -2.66 12.42
C THR A 190 -11.00 -1.20 12.85
N SER A 191 -11.89 -0.82 13.76
CA SER A 191 -11.90 0.51 14.36
C SER A 191 -10.57 0.85 15.04
N ASP A 192 -9.87 -0.15 15.59
CA ASP A 192 -8.61 0.04 16.30
C ASP A 192 -7.44 0.28 15.34
N THR A 193 -7.43 -0.43 14.20
CA THR A 193 -6.37 -0.32 13.20
C THR A 193 -6.60 0.81 12.19
N ALA A 194 -7.83 1.32 12.06
CA ALA A 194 -8.25 2.32 11.09
C ALA A 194 -7.32 3.55 11.03
N LYS A 195 -6.97 4.11 12.20
CA LYS A 195 -6.10 5.29 12.28
C LYS A 195 -4.70 5.05 11.74
N ASP A 196 -4.12 3.88 12.01
CA ASP A 196 -2.77 3.54 11.56
C ASP A 196 -2.76 3.19 10.07
N ILE A 197 -3.80 2.55 9.57
CA ILE A 197 -3.99 2.28 8.14
C ILE A 197 -4.16 3.58 7.34
N ILE A 198 -4.95 4.54 7.84
CA ILE A 198 -5.06 5.87 7.21
C ILE A 198 -3.69 6.54 7.12
N LYS A 199 -2.94 6.56 8.23
CA LYS A 199 -1.58 7.14 8.24
C LYS A 199 -0.66 6.46 7.24
N TYR A 200 -0.73 5.14 7.17
CA TYR A 200 0.03 4.35 6.20
C TYR A 200 -0.35 4.73 4.76
N LEU A 201 -1.64 4.68 4.40
CA LEU A 201 -2.10 4.99 3.05
C LEU A 201 -1.77 6.44 2.64
N GLN A 202 -1.92 7.40 3.53
CA GLN A 202 -1.54 8.79 3.27
C GLN A 202 -0.03 8.94 3.06
N TYR A 203 0.77 8.27 3.90
CA TYR A 203 2.21 8.29 3.79
C TYR A 203 2.69 7.72 2.45
N ILE A 204 2.21 6.53 2.05
CA ILE A 204 2.62 5.91 0.79
C ILE A 204 2.18 6.73 -0.44
N LEU A 205 1.01 7.37 -0.39
CA LEU A 205 0.57 8.30 -1.44
C LEU A 205 1.51 9.50 -1.59
N GLN A 206 1.95 10.07 -0.48
CA GLN A 206 2.84 11.22 -0.47
C GLN A 206 4.22 10.86 -1.01
N VAL A 207 4.83 9.79 -0.47
CA VAL A 207 6.22 9.40 -0.79
C VAL A 207 6.35 8.83 -2.20
N ASN A 208 5.29 8.17 -2.71
CA ASN A 208 5.28 7.57 -4.04
C ASN A 208 4.48 8.39 -5.06
N SER A 209 4.22 9.65 -4.78
CA SER A 209 3.40 10.52 -5.65
C SER A 209 3.92 10.63 -7.09
N SER A 210 5.24 10.53 -7.29
CA SER A 210 5.89 10.53 -8.62
C SER A 210 5.84 9.18 -9.33
N ASN A 211 5.69 8.07 -8.58
CA ASN A 211 5.73 6.72 -9.11
C ASN A 211 4.32 6.17 -9.37
N ILE A 212 3.33 6.61 -8.59
CA ILE A 212 1.94 6.17 -8.76
C ILE A 212 1.33 6.89 -9.96
N PRO A 213 0.90 6.16 -11.00
CA PRO A 213 0.33 6.75 -12.19
C PRO A 213 -0.99 7.45 -11.90
N ILE A 214 -1.20 8.59 -12.59
CA ILE A 214 -2.43 9.37 -12.51
C ILE A 214 -3.15 9.27 -13.85
N TYR A 215 -4.42 8.84 -13.82
CA TYR A 215 -5.26 8.72 -15.00
C TYR A 215 -6.46 9.67 -14.88
N LYS A 216 -6.87 10.22 -16.01
CA LYS A 216 -8.18 10.86 -16.14
C LYS A 216 -9.25 9.79 -16.07
N ALA A 217 -10.33 10.06 -15.36
CA ALA A 217 -11.41 9.11 -15.18
C ALA A 217 -12.79 9.77 -15.27
N VAL A 218 -13.81 8.94 -15.45
CA VAL A 218 -15.22 9.32 -15.39
C VAL A 218 -16.01 8.19 -14.74
N ASN A 219 -17.11 8.55 -14.10
CA ASN A 219 -18.02 7.60 -13.45
C ASN A 219 -19.12 7.05 -14.39
N ARG A 220 -19.04 7.33 -15.67
CA ARG A 220 -20.02 6.92 -16.68
C ARG A 220 -19.37 6.23 -17.88
N LEU A 221 -20.17 5.44 -18.59
CA LEU A 221 -19.82 4.88 -19.90
C LEU A 221 -20.28 5.82 -21.02
N GLY A 222 -19.66 5.71 -22.18
CA GLY A 222 -20.01 6.49 -23.35
C GLY A 222 -18.88 7.40 -23.85
N TRP A 223 -19.23 8.39 -24.64
CA TRP A 223 -18.27 9.34 -25.19
C TRP A 223 -17.86 10.41 -24.18
N VAL A 224 -16.57 10.62 -24.07
CA VAL A 224 -15.97 11.66 -23.24
C VAL A 224 -14.77 12.23 -23.98
N ASN A 225 -14.81 13.52 -24.36
CA ASN A 225 -13.70 14.19 -25.05
C ASN A 225 -13.18 13.43 -26.29
N ASN A 226 -14.06 12.91 -27.14
CA ASN A 226 -13.77 12.09 -28.30
C ASN A 226 -13.23 10.67 -28.01
N GLU A 227 -13.16 10.26 -26.77
CA GLU A 227 -12.80 8.91 -26.35
C GLU A 227 -14.06 8.16 -25.92
N PHE A 228 -14.16 6.88 -26.28
CA PHE A 228 -15.29 6.06 -25.88
C PHE A 228 -14.92 5.18 -24.68
N VAL A 229 -15.48 5.49 -23.52
CA VAL A 229 -15.28 4.73 -22.29
C VAL A 229 -16.24 3.53 -22.30
N PRO A 230 -15.80 2.30 -22.08
CA PRO A 230 -14.57 1.86 -21.42
C PRO A 230 -13.38 1.49 -22.33
N TYR A 231 -13.46 1.69 -23.65
CA TYR A 231 -12.43 1.24 -24.59
C TYR A 231 -11.27 2.22 -24.75
N SER A 232 -11.35 3.39 -24.11
CA SER A 232 -10.27 4.36 -24.14
C SER A 232 -9.10 3.92 -23.25
N ASP A 233 -7.90 4.03 -23.77
CA ASP A 233 -6.68 3.88 -22.95
C ASP A 233 -6.36 5.12 -22.14
N LYS A 234 -6.86 6.29 -22.54
CA LYS A 234 -6.57 7.59 -21.93
C LYS A 234 -7.50 7.97 -20.79
N ILE A 235 -8.76 7.48 -20.83
CA ILE A 235 -9.79 7.79 -19.83
C ILE A 235 -10.26 6.48 -19.21
N LYS A 236 -10.12 6.36 -17.90
CA LYS A 236 -10.55 5.18 -17.13
C LYS A 236 -11.96 5.36 -16.58
N CYS A 237 -12.62 4.25 -16.24
CA CYS A 237 -13.86 4.29 -15.52
C CYS A 237 -13.57 4.13 -14.02
N ASP A 238 -13.95 5.12 -13.20
CA ASP A 238 -13.73 5.14 -11.74
C ASP A 238 -14.98 4.71 -10.95
N SER A 239 -16.03 4.27 -11.65
CA SER A 239 -17.25 3.78 -11.00
C SER A 239 -16.97 2.67 -9.98
N GLU A 240 -17.62 2.76 -8.81
CA GLU A 240 -17.58 1.71 -7.78
C GLU A 240 -18.25 0.41 -8.24
N LEU A 241 -19.25 0.52 -9.14
CA LEU A 241 -19.86 -0.63 -9.73
C LEU A 241 -18.81 -1.41 -10.52
N ASN A 242 -18.75 -2.71 -10.28
CA ASN A 242 -17.75 -3.60 -10.86
C ASN A 242 -18.03 -3.83 -12.36
N PHE A 243 -18.08 -2.74 -13.12
CA PHE A 243 -18.23 -2.80 -14.58
C PHE A 243 -17.07 -3.53 -15.26
N LYS A 244 -15.97 -3.79 -14.53
CA LYS A 244 -14.81 -4.51 -15.10
C LYS A 244 -15.20 -5.86 -15.70
N ASP A 245 -16.10 -6.58 -15.06
CA ASP A 245 -16.53 -7.90 -15.56
C ASP A 245 -17.49 -7.77 -16.76
N ILE A 246 -18.36 -6.77 -16.71
CA ILE A 246 -19.24 -6.44 -17.85
C ILE A 246 -18.39 -5.94 -19.03
N ILE A 247 -17.44 -5.06 -18.77
CA ILE A 247 -16.54 -4.50 -19.79
C ILE A 247 -15.66 -5.59 -20.43
N LYS A 248 -15.16 -6.55 -19.64
CA LYS A 248 -14.41 -7.71 -20.15
C LYS A 248 -15.26 -8.58 -21.09
N GLN A 249 -16.56 -8.65 -20.85
CA GLN A 249 -17.51 -9.40 -21.70
C GLN A 249 -17.89 -8.64 -22.97
N LEU A 250 -17.80 -7.30 -22.97
CA LEU A 250 -18.07 -6.45 -24.13
C LEU A 250 -16.95 -6.47 -25.18
N LYS A 251 -16.03 -7.40 -25.13
CA LYS A 251 -15.01 -7.59 -26.17
C LYS A 251 -15.66 -8.16 -27.44
N SER A 252 -15.23 -7.67 -28.59
CA SER A 252 -15.69 -8.22 -29.86
C SER A 252 -15.27 -9.71 -29.93
N LYS A 253 -16.25 -10.57 -30.23
CA LYS A 253 -16.05 -12.01 -30.45
C LYS A 253 -16.68 -12.40 -31.77
N GLY A 254 -16.05 -13.33 -32.45
CA GLY A 254 -16.56 -13.88 -33.70
C GLY A 254 -15.87 -13.31 -34.93
N ASN A 255 -16.41 -13.66 -36.11
CA ASN A 255 -15.90 -13.23 -37.37
C ASN A 255 -16.73 -12.05 -37.89
N PHE A 256 -16.08 -10.93 -38.16
CA PHE A 256 -16.73 -9.71 -38.65
C PHE A 256 -17.44 -9.89 -39.98
N GLU A 257 -16.84 -10.64 -40.93
CA GLU A 257 -17.42 -10.88 -42.26
C GLU A 257 -18.72 -11.70 -42.17
N VAL A 258 -18.72 -12.73 -41.32
CA VAL A 258 -19.92 -13.53 -41.08
C VAL A 258 -21.02 -12.68 -40.45
N TRP A 259 -20.68 -11.86 -39.46
CA TRP A 259 -21.60 -10.91 -38.83
C TRP A 259 -22.17 -9.91 -39.85
N GLN A 260 -21.30 -9.31 -40.69
CA GLN A 260 -21.72 -8.36 -41.71
C GLN A 260 -22.68 -8.99 -42.71
N LYS A 261 -22.42 -10.22 -43.15
CA LYS A 261 -23.30 -10.96 -44.06
C LYS A 261 -24.70 -11.18 -43.46
N HIS A 262 -24.77 -11.57 -42.19
CA HIS A 262 -26.04 -11.70 -41.47
C HIS A 262 -26.75 -10.35 -41.29
N CYS A 263 -26.04 -9.28 -41.00
CA CYS A 263 -26.61 -7.94 -40.92
C CYS A 263 -27.23 -7.49 -42.27
N LEU A 264 -26.61 -7.80 -43.39
CA LEU A 264 -27.15 -7.48 -44.71
C LEU A 264 -28.47 -8.21 -44.97
N LEU A 265 -28.58 -9.50 -44.63
CA LEU A 265 -29.81 -10.26 -44.73
C LEU A 265 -30.93 -9.70 -43.82
N LEU A 266 -30.59 -9.34 -42.56
CA LEU A 266 -31.57 -8.76 -41.63
C LEU A 266 -32.11 -7.41 -42.11
N ARG A 267 -31.36 -6.65 -42.93
CA ARG A 267 -31.80 -5.35 -43.47
C ARG A 267 -32.91 -5.46 -44.52
N GLU A 268 -33.20 -6.66 -45.05
CA GLU A 268 -34.32 -6.87 -45.96
C GLU A 268 -35.66 -6.71 -45.26
N ASN A 269 -35.70 -7.05 -43.95
CA ASN A 269 -36.89 -6.82 -43.12
C ASN A 269 -36.89 -5.42 -42.53
N ILE A 270 -37.97 -4.66 -42.76
CA ILE A 270 -38.09 -3.27 -42.32
C ILE A 270 -38.00 -3.12 -40.78
N TYR A 271 -38.61 -4.05 -40.03
CA TYR A 271 -38.61 -4.01 -38.56
C TYR A 271 -37.21 -4.29 -38.01
N LEU A 272 -36.54 -5.31 -38.55
CA LEU A 272 -35.15 -5.63 -38.12
C LEU A 272 -34.20 -4.53 -38.49
N ARG A 273 -34.40 -3.88 -39.64
CA ARG A 273 -33.61 -2.71 -40.07
C ARG A 273 -33.77 -1.53 -39.11
N LEU A 274 -34.98 -1.27 -38.62
CA LEU A 274 -35.24 -0.23 -37.61
C LEU A 274 -34.56 -0.55 -36.25
N VAL A 275 -34.65 -1.80 -35.78
CA VAL A 275 -34.00 -2.23 -34.52
C VAL A 275 -32.48 -2.12 -34.65
N MET A 276 -31.91 -2.52 -35.77
CA MET A 276 -30.47 -2.38 -36.06
C MET A 276 -30.07 -0.90 -36.08
N ALA A 277 -30.82 -0.04 -36.77
CA ALA A 277 -30.54 1.40 -36.82
C ALA A 277 -30.56 2.02 -35.44
N ALA A 278 -31.53 1.63 -34.58
CA ALA A 278 -31.60 2.06 -33.21
C ALA A 278 -30.37 1.60 -32.39
N SER A 279 -29.97 0.33 -32.53
CA SER A 279 -28.80 -0.21 -31.84
C SER A 279 -27.50 0.51 -32.25
N PHE A 280 -27.33 0.81 -33.55
CA PHE A 280 -26.17 1.54 -34.04
C PHE A 280 -26.20 3.04 -33.70
N SER A 281 -27.38 3.61 -33.46
CA SER A 281 -27.49 5.01 -33.06
C SER A 281 -27.10 5.23 -31.59
N ALA A 282 -27.20 4.20 -30.75
CA ALA A 282 -26.94 4.32 -29.33
C ALA A 282 -25.57 5.01 -28.99
N PRO A 283 -24.44 4.63 -29.57
CA PRO A 283 -23.18 5.31 -29.33
C PRO A 283 -23.10 6.72 -29.94
N LEU A 284 -24.01 7.09 -30.82
CA LEU A 284 -24.04 8.40 -31.48
C LEU A 284 -24.93 9.42 -30.78
N ILE A 285 -25.81 8.98 -29.87
CA ILE A 285 -26.83 9.83 -29.20
C ILE A 285 -26.17 11.06 -28.55
N GLU A 286 -25.08 10.90 -27.87
CA GLU A 286 -24.37 12.00 -27.22
C GLU A 286 -23.82 13.04 -28.22
N ARG A 287 -23.46 12.60 -29.43
CA ARG A 287 -22.93 13.47 -30.49
C ARG A 287 -23.99 14.19 -31.28
N ILE A 288 -25.12 13.53 -31.48
CA ILE A 288 -26.21 14.06 -32.34
C ILE A 288 -27.18 14.90 -31.49
N GLY A 289 -27.26 14.62 -30.21
CA GLY A 289 -28.27 15.16 -29.30
C GLY A 289 -29.63 14.52 -29.54
N GLY A 290 -30.27 14.07 -28.49
CA GLY A 290 -31.60 13.48 -28.54
C GLY A 290 -31.72 12.22 -27.70
N LEU A 291 -32.93 11.88 -27.33
CA LEU A 291 -33.29 10.65 -26.64
C LEU A 291 -34.19 9.83 -27.56
N PHE A 292 -33.77 8.61 -27.89
CA PHE A 292 -34.62 7.68 -28.62
C PHE A 292 -35.12 6.60 -27.67
N THR A 293 -36.41 6.54 -27.45
CA THR A 293 -37.05 5.48 -26.68
C THR A 293 -37.85 4.59 -27.62
N PHE A 294 -37.60 3.28 -27.55
CA PHE A 294 -38.40 2.28 -28.25
C PHE A 294 -39.26 1.56 -27.20
N GLY A 295 -40.59 1.69 -27.31
CA GLY A 295 -41.56 0.93 -26.53
C GLY A 295 -42.01 -0.26 -27.35
N ALA A 296 -41.97 -1.48 -26.78
CA ALA A 296 -42.70 -2.64 -27.30
C ALA A 296 -43.92 -2.84 -26.41
N GLU A 297 -45.12 -2.72 -26.99
CA GLU A 297 -46.34 -3.17 -26.34
C GLU A 297 -46.37 -4.69 -26.35
N GLN A 298 -46.39 -5.28 -25.15
CA GLN A 298 -46.63 -6.69 -25.00
C GLN A 298 -48.16 -6.92 -25.10
N GLU A 299 -48.62 -7.38 -26.24
CA GLU A 299 -50.00 -7.92 -26.34
C GLU A 299 -50.14 -9.07 -25.33
N ARG A 300 -50.87 -8.82 -24.23
CA ARG A 300 -51.33 -9.88 -23.36
C ARG A 300 -52.33 -10.70 -24.13
N GLY A 301 -51.91 -11.84 -24.64
CA GLY A 301 -52.79 -12.82 -25.21
C GLY A 301 -53.94 -13.09 -24.23
N LYS A 302 -55.15 -12.76 -24.65
CA LYS A 302 -56.37 -13.24 -24.00
C LYS A 302 -56.44 -14.74 -24.24
N GLN A 303 -56.26 -15.50 -23.17
CA GLN A 303 -56.76 -16.86 -23.07
C GLN A 303 -58.23 -16.82 -22.75
#